data_8c4f85db9469623a93289d282b95102b
#
_entry.id   8c4f85db9469623a93289d282b95102b
#
_cell.length_a   1.000
_cell.length_b   1.000
_cell.length_c   1.000
_cell.angle_alpha   90.00
_cell.angle_beta   90.00
_cell.angle_gamma   90.00
#
_symmetry.space_group_name_H-M   'P 1'
#
loop_
_entity.id
_entity.type
_entity.pdbx_description
1 polymer ?
#
loop_
_entity_poly.entity_id
_entity_poly.type
_entity_poly.pdbx_seq_one_letter_code
_entity_poly.pdbx_strand_id
1 'polypeptide(L)'
;KRQIEFFKRYEDQLAGIAIGSFGPIDVDPNSETYGFVTSTPKPHWSNVDLLGLIAKEFNVPFYFTTDVNSSAYGETLVRKGVKSLVYYTIGTGIGAGAIQNGEFIGGMGHTEAGHVYVPLHPNDVSNEFNGTCPFHRGCLEGLAAGPSLEARTGIRGELIEQNSEVWDVQAYYICLLYTSPSPRD
;
A
#
# COMPACT_ATOMS: atom_id res chain seq x y z
N LYS A 1 21.39 -1.60 8.32
CA LYS A 1 22.33 -1.99 9.42
C LYS A 1 21.59 -2.38 10.69
N ARG A 2 20.71 -1.55 11.28
CA ARG A 2 20.02 -1.84 12.56
C ARG A 2 19.19 -3.14 12.50
N GLN A 3 18.51 -3.44 11.41
CA GLN A 3 17.73 -4.67 11.22
C GLN A 3 18.64 -5.91 11.21
N ILE A 4 19.76 -5.85 10.49
CA ILE A 4 20.76 -6.93 10.46
C ILE A 4 21.32 -7.18 11.87
N GLU A 5 21.71 -6.12 12.57
CA GLU A 5 22.19 -6.21 13.96
C GLU A 5 21.16 -6.81 14.92
N PHE A 6 19.88 -6.49 14.69
CA PHE A 6 18.79 -7.08 15.48
C PHE A 6 18.66 -8.58 15.22
N PHE A 7 18.57 -9.00 13.96
CA PHE A 7 18.41 -10.41 13.61
C PHE A 7 19.63 -11.26 13.96
N LYS A 8 20.86 -10.73 13.89
CA LYS A 8 22.06 -11.44 14.31
C LYS A 8 22.06 -11.86 15.78
N ARG A 9 21.29 -11.21 16.63
CA ARG A 9 21.12 -11.63 18.05
C ARG A 9 20.33 -12.93 18.20
N TYR A 10 19.58 -13.32 17.16
CA TYR A 10 18.69 -14.48 17.15
C TYR A 10 19.05 -15.43 16.00
N GLU A 11 20.24 -15.32 15.43
CA GLU A 11 20.63 -16.03 14.21
C GLU A 11 20.38 -17.54 14.30
N ASP A 12 20.75 -18.17 15.42
CA ASP A 12 20.55 -19.59 15.68
C ASP A 12 19.07 -20.03 15.82
N GLN A 13 18.16 -19.07 15.93
CA GLN A 13 16.73 -19.30 16.11
C GLN A 13 15.91 -18.91 14.87
N LEU A 14 16.54 -18.34 13.86
CA LEU A 14 15.85 -17.89 12.65
C LEU A 14 15.49 -19.09 11.76
N ALA A 15 14.19 -19.31 11.56
CA ALA A 15 13.67 -20.29 10.59
C ALA A 15 13.54 -19.70 9.17
N GLY A 16 13.47 -18.36 9.07
CA GLY A 16 13.36 -17.60 7.82
C GLY A 16 13.14 -16.11 8.10
N ILE A 17 13.29 -15.29 7.06
CA ILE A 17 13.07 -13.84 7.13
C ILE A 17 12.09 -13.42 6.04
N ALA A 18 10.99 -12.78 6.43
CA ALA A 18 10.05 -12.17 5.50
C ALA A 18 10.24 -10.64 5.53
N ILE A 19 10.24 -10.04 4.34
CA ILE A 19 10.41 -8.59 4.16
C ILE A 19 9.21 -8.05 3.40
N GLY A 20 8.44 -7.18 4.05
CA GLY A 20 7.44 -6.33 3.41
C GLY A 20 8.01 -4.92 3.20
N SER A 21 8.09 -4.48 1.97
CA SER A 21 8.66 -3.17 1.62
C SER A 21 7.66 -2.28 0.91
N PHE A 22 7.83 -0.98 1.08
CA PHE A 22 7.17 -0.03 0.19
C PHE A 22 7.65 -0.24 -1.25
N GLY A 23 6.80 0.16 -2.19
CA GLY A 23 7.07 0.02 -3.62
C GLY A 23 7.55 1.31 -4.34
N PRO A 24 7.72 1.19 -5.65
CA PRO A 24 7.71 -0.06 -6.42
C PRO A 24 8.88 -0.99 -6.10
N ILE A 25 8.61 -2.29 -6.05
CA ILE A 25 9.62 -3.33 -5.82
C ILE A 25 9.49 -4.44 -6.86
N ASP A 26 10.57 -5.15 -7.13
CA ASP A 26 10.54 -6.34 -7.99
C ASP A 26 10.39 -7.60 -7.14
N VAL A 27 9.28 -8.29 -7.31
CA VAL A 27 8.93 -9.53 -6.59
C VAL A 27 8.93 -10.76 -7.48
N ASP A 28 9.31 -10.63 -8.78
CA ASP A 28 9.45 -11.78 -9.66
C ASP A 28 10.75 -12.54 -9.36
N PRO A 29 10.69 -13.76 -8.82
CA PRO A 29 11.90 -14.54 -8.48
C PRO A 29 12.75 -14.92 -9.70
N ASN A 30 12.24 -14.77 -10.93
CA ASN A 30 12.97 -15.02 -12.15
C ASN A 30 13.62 -13.75 -12.73
N SER A 31 13.37 -12.59 -12.14
CA SER A 31 13.97 -11.33 -12.57
C SER A 31 15.39 -11.15 -12.04
N GLU A 32 16.26 -10.52 -12.84
CA GLU A 32 17.61 -10.15 -12.42
C GLU A 32 17.59 -9.11 -11.28
N THR A 33 16.50 -8.38 -11.13
CA THR A 33 16.31 -7.37 -10.09
C THR A 33 15.36 -7.82 -8.98
N TYR A 34 15.14 -9.13 -8.84
CA TYR A 34 14.36 -9.66 -7.72
C TYR A 34 14.86 -9.16 -6.37
N GLY A 35 13.98 -8.59 -5.57
CA GLY A 35 14.33 -8.03 -4.26
C GLY A 35 14.76 -6.58 -4.26
N PHE A 36 14.79 -5.92 -5.41
CA PHE A 36 15.11 -4.50 -5.51
C PHE A 36 13.90 -3.62 -5.21
N VAL A 37 14.16 -2.50 -4.56
CA VAL A 37 13.32 -1.31 -4.70
C VAL A 37 13.67 -0.68 -6.03
N THR A 38 12.70 -0.58 -6.94
CA THR A 38 12.92 -0.12 -8.31
C THR A 38 12.87 1.42 -8.42
N SER A 39 12.20 1.99 -9.39
CA SER A 39 12.06 3.45 -9.52
C SER A 39 11.08 3.99 -8.46
N THR A 40 11.56 4.76 -7.50
CA THR A 40 10.76 5.37 -6.44
C THR A 40 11.10 6.84 -6.27
N PRO A 41 10.14 7.72 -5.93
CA PRO A 41 10.42 9.11 -5.61
C PRO A 41 11.14 9.30 -4.26
N LYS A 42 11.26 8.23 -3.45
CA LYS A 42 11.95 8.32 -2.16
C LYS A 42 13.46 8.48 -2.36
N PRO A 43 14.08 9.55 -1.83
CA PRO A 43 15.51 9.80 -1.99
C PRO A 43 16.37 8.62 -1.53
N HIS A 44 17.37 8.26 -2.32
CA HIS A 44 18.34 7.20 -2.03
C HIS A 44 17.81 5.77 -2.02
N TRP A 45 16.57 5.53 -2.51
CA TRP A 45 15.98 4.19 -2.54
C TRP A 45 15.83 3.59 -3.95
N SER A 46 15.95 4.40 -5.01
CA SER A 46 15.85 3.87 -6.38
C SER A 46 16.98 2.90 -6.70
N ASN A 47 16.61 1.76 -7.28
CA ASN A 47 17.50 0.68 -7.68
C ASN A 47 18.38 0.12 -6.54
N VAL A 48 17.80 0.00 -5.34
CA VAL A 48 18.47 -0.58 -4.17
C VAL A 48 18.11 -2.06 -4.08
N ASP A 49 19.13 -2.92 -4.09
CA ASP A 49 19.00 -4.35 -3.79
C ASP A 49 18.74 -4.54 -2.28
N LEU A 50 17.47 -4.38 -1.87
CA LEU A 50 17.08 -4.46 -0.46
C LEU A 50 17.18 -5.89 0.07
N LEU A 51 16.69 -6.86 -0.71
CA LEU A 51 16.70 -8.26 -0.33
C LEU A 51 18.14 -8.78 -0.26
N GLY A 52 18.95 -8.60 -1.29
CA GLY A 52 20.31 -9.10 -1.33
C GLY A 52 21.23 -8.47 -0.27
N LEU A 53 20.99 -7.20 0.08
CA LEU A 53 21.71 -6.55 1.20
C LEU A 53 21.48 -7.26 2.55
N ILE A 54 20.33 -7.90 2.73
CA ILE A 54 20.00 -8.63 3.97
C ILE A 54 20.35 -10.11 3.81
N ALA A 55 20.00 -10.70 2.67
CA ALA A 55 20.17 -12.14 2.41
C ALA A 55 21.62 -12.62 2.50
N LYS A 56 22.58 -11.80 2.10
CA LYS A 56 24.02 -12.15 2.24
C LYS A 56 24.51 -12.30 3.69
N GLU A 57 23.75 -11.82 4.65
CA GLU A 57 24.13 -11.84 6.07
C GLU A 57 23.56 -13.06 6.83
N PHE A 58 22.61 -13.80 6.23
CA PHE A 58 21.91 -14.92 6.88
C PHE A 58 21.71 -16.09 5.94
N ASN A 59 21.91 -17.30 6.44
CA ASN A 59 21.69 -18.54 5.69
C ASN A 59 20.33 -19.17 6.04
N VAL A 60 19.24 -18.45 5.74
CA VAL A 60 17.86 -18.88 5.98
C VAL A 60 17.00 -18.57 4.76
N PRO A 61 15.83 -19.19 4.59
CA PRO A 61 14.89 -18.83 3.53
C PRO A 61 14.40 -17.39 3.66
N PHE A 62 14.23 -16.71 2.52
CA PHE A 62 13.69 -15.36 2.44
C PHE A 62 12.39 -15.33 1.67
N TYR A 63 11.47 -14.47 2.11
CA TYR A 63 10.28 -14.08 1.37
C TYR A 63 10.23 -12.56 1.22
N PHE A 64 9.92 -12.09 0.02
CA PHE A 64 9.91 -10.65 -0.29
C PHE A 64 8.60 -10.25 -0.96
N THR A 65 7.93 -9.23 -0.44
CA THR A 65 6.67 -8.72 -0.98
C THR A 65 6.46 -7.26 -0.58
N THR A 66 5.32 -6.66 -0.97
CA THR A 66 4.96 -5.30 -0.54
C THR A 66 4.53 -5.27 0.92
N ASP A 67 4.64 -4.10 1.54
CA ASP A 67 4.16 -3.82 2.90
C ASP A 67 2.64 -4.06 3.03
N VAL A 68 1.85 -3.66 2.03
CA VAL A 68 0.40 -3.88 2.00
C VAL A 68 0.03 -5.35 1.81
N ASN A 69 0.79 -6.13 1.02
CA ASN A 69 0.60 -7.57 0.92
C ASN A 69 0.94 -8.27 2.23
N SER A 70 2.02 -7.86 2.90
CA SER A 70 2.37 -8.37 4.23
C SER A 70 1.27 -8.11 5.24
N SER A 71 0.67 -6.92 5.21
CA SER A 71 -0.46 -6.56 6.07
C SER A 71 -1.71 -7.39 5.77
N ALA A 72 -2.05 -7.55 4.48
CA ALA A 72 -3.16 -8.42 4.05
C ALA A 72 -2.95 -9.87 4.51
N TYR A 73 -1.73 -10.40 4.39
CA TYR A 73 -1.41 -11.75 4.87
C TYR A 73 -1.57 -11.85 6.39
N GLY A 74 -1.06 -10.87 7.13
CA GLY A 74 -1.21 -10.79 8.58
C GLY A 74 -2.68 -10.88 9.04
N GLU A 75 -3.59 -10.20 8.33
CA GLU A 75 -5.02 -10.27 8.61
C GLU A 75 -5.61 -11.68 8.40
N THR A 76 -5.12 -12.45 7.43
CA THR A 76 -5.58 -13.85 7.26
C THR A 76 -5.16 -14.77 8.40
N LEU A 77 -4.03 -14.48 9.05
CA LEU A 77 -3.54 -15.29 10.17
C LEU A 77 -4.40 -15.10 11.44
N VAL A 78 -4.92 -13.89 11.66
CA VAL A 78 -5.74 -13.57 12.84
C VAL A 78 -7.23 -13.80 12.60
N ARG A 79 -7.70 -13.75 11.35
CA ARG A 79 -9.11 -13.95 10.97
C ARG A 79 -9.33 -15.37 10.46
N LYS A 80 -9.57 -16.30 11.39
CA LYS A 80 -9.76 -17.73 11.06
C LYS A 80 -10.84 -17.92 9.99
N GLY A 81 -10.50 -18.68 8.94
CA GLY A 81 -11.43 -19.05 7.87
C GLY A 81 -11.58 -18.03 6.75
N VAL A 82 -10.98 -16.86 6.85
CA VAL A 82 -10.93 -15.87 5.77
C VAL A 82 -9.85 -16.28 4.76
N LYS A 83 -10.28 -16.59 3.53
CA LYS A 83 -9.38 -16.96 2.42
C LYS A 83 -9.23 -15.85 1.38
N SER A 84 -10.13 -14.87 1.43
CA SER A 84 -10.12 -13.75 0.48
C SER A 84 -10.39 -12.46 1.22
N LEU A 85 -9.54 -11.47 1.04
CA LEU A 85 -9.67 -10.13 1.62
C LEU A 85 -8.89 -9.10 0.81
N VAL A 86 -9.25 -7.85 0.99
CA VAL A 86 -8.46 -6.70 0.55
C VAL A 86 -8.12 -5.87 1.78
N TYR A 87 -6.85 -5.54 1.92
CA TYR A 87 -6.34 -4.61 2.92
C TYR A 87 -6.00 -3.28 2.25
N TYR A 88 -6.56 -2.20 2.74
CA TYR A 88 -6.20 -0.85 2.33
C TYR A 88 -5.43 -0.14 3.42
N THR A 89 -4.33 0.51 3.06
CA THR A 89 -3.68 1.53 3.89
C THR A 89 -4.02 2.90 3.35
N ILE A 90 -4.50 3.80 4.23
CA ILE A 90 -4.92 5.15 3.88
C ILE A 90 -4.15 6.11 4.79
N GLY A 91 -3.18 6.80 4.22
CA GLY A 91 -2.30 7.71 4.94
C GLY A 91 -1.84 8.84 4.03
N THR A 92 -0.54 9.05 3.87
CA THR A 92 0.04 9.98 2.88
C THR A 92 -0.33 9.59 1.45
N GLY A 93 -0.46 8.29 1.19
CA GLY A 93 -0.98 7.71 -0.05
C GLY A 93 -2.05 6.66 0.26
N ILE A 94 -2.54 5.98 -0.77
CA ILE A 94 -3.43 4.82 -0.65
C ILE A 94 -2.80 3.63 -1.35
N GLY A 95 -2.53 2.58 -0.58
CA GLY A 95 -2.06 1.30 -1.08
C GLY A 95 -3.03 0.18 -0.76
N ALA A 96 -2.99 -0.92 -1.52
CA ALA A 96 -3.78 -2.11 -1.21
C ALA A 96 -2.98 -3.39 -1.41
N GLY A 97 -3.18 -4.34 -0.49
CA GLY A 97 -2.80 -5.73 -0.62
C GLY A 97 -4.06 -6.60 -0.70
N ALA A 98 -4.09 -7.54 -1.63
CA ALA A 98 -5.27 -8.35 -1.85
C ALA A 98 -4.92 -9.84 -1.92
N ILE A 99 -5.76 -10.65 -1.30
CA ILE A 99 -5.65 -12.11 -1.28
C ILE A 99 -6.97 -12.71 -1.76
N GLN A 100 -6.90 -13.67 -2.66
CA GLN A 100 -8.04 -14.46 -3.12
C GLN A 100 -7.71 -15.95 -3.05
N ASN A 101 -8.52 -16.70 -2.34
CA ASN A 101 -8.32 -18.15 -2.13
C ASN A 101 -6.95 -18.50 -1.54
N GLY A 102 -6.36 -17.61 -0.74
CA GLY A 102 -5.05 -17.79 -0.12
C GLY A 102 -3.87 -17.30 -0.94
N GLU A 103 -4.08 -16.84 -2.18
CA GLU A 103 -3.05 -16.35 -3.08
C GLU A 103 -3.11 -14.84 -3.24
N PHE A 104 -1.97 -14.17 -3.36
CA PHE A 104 -1.93 -12.73 -3.61
C PHE A 104 -2.48 -12.39 -5.00
N ILE A 105 -3.28 -11.33 -5.06
CA ILE A 105 -3.77 -10.75 -6.32
C ILE A 105 -2.79 -9.66 -6.78
N GLY A 106 -2.65 -9.52 -8.09
CA GLY A 106 -1.87 -8.46 -8.71
C GLY A 106 -0.64 -8.96 -9.47
N GLY A 107 -0.55 -10.27 -9.76
CA GLY A 107 0.51 -10.89 -10.56
C GLY A 107 1.90 -10.58 -9.98
N MET A 108 2.61 -9.65 -10.58
CA MET A 108 3.93 -9.19 -10.14
C MET A 108 3.91 -8.36 -8.83
N GLY A 109 2.86 -8.51 -8.02
CA GLY A 109 2.83 -8.09 -6.62
C GLY A 109 2.28 -6.72 -6.31
N HIS A 110 1.87 -5.91 -7.30
CA HIS A 110 1.33 -4.58 -7.07
C HIS A 110 -0.07 -4.45 -7.64
N THR A 111 -1.07 -4.21 -6.78
CA THR A 111 -2.43 -3.91 -7.24
C THR A 111 -2.58 -2.45 -7.67
N GLU A 112 -1.75 -1.55 -7.14
CA GLU A 112 -1.82 -0.08 -7.33
C GLU A 112 -3.25 0.47 -7.23
N ALA A 113 -4.05 -0.13 -6.34
CA ALA A 113 -5.48 0.14 -6.21
C ALA A 113 -5.79 1.55 -5.68
N GLY A 114 -4.79 2.28 -5.16
CA GLY A 114 -4.92 3.70 -4.85
C GLY A 114 -5.02 4.59 -6.09
N HIS A 115 -4.57 4.11 -7.26
CA HIS A 115 -4.58 4.89 -8.49
C HIS A 115 -5.76 4.60 -9.43
N VAL A 116 -6.78 3.89 -8.95
CA VAL A 116 -8.02 3.70 -9.70
C VAL A 116 -8.79 5.02 -9.82
N TYR A 117 -9.40 5.27 -11.00
CA TYR A 117 -10.28 6.40 -11.19
C TYR A 117 -11.62 6.15 -10.52
N VAL A 118 -12.12 7.17 -9.84
CA VAL A 118 -13.42 7.15 -9.16
C VAL A 118 -14.27 8.36 -9.54
N PRO A 119 -15.60 8.25 -9.51
CA PRO A 119 -16.48 9.39 -9.74
C PRO A 119 -16.24 10.49 -8.70
N LEU A 120 -16.19 11.75 -9.15
CA LEU A 120 -15.99 12.87 -8.24
C LEU A 120 -17.22 13.09 -7.34
N HIS A 121 -16.96 13.39 -6.07
CA HIS A 121 -17.99 13.86 -5.16
C HIS A 121 -18.58 15.20 -5.63
N PRO A 122 -19.89 15.48 -5.49
CA PRO A 122 -20.50 16.74 -5.93
C PRO A 122 -19.80 17.99 -5.41
N ASN A 123 -19.33 17.97 -4.17
CA ASN A 123 -18.57 19.10 -3.59
C ASN A 123 -17.25 19.33 -4.32
N ASP A 124 -16.54 18.26 -4.72
CA ASP A 124 -15.28 18.39 -5.46
C ASP A 124 -15.52 18.89 -6.88
N VAL A 125 -16.62 18.47 -7.52
CA VAL A 125 -17.05 19.03 -8.82
C VAL A 125 -17.30 20.52 -8.71
N SER A 126 -18.07 20.95 -7.69
CA SER A 126 -18.41 22.37 -7.47
C SER A 126 -17.19 23.25 -7.16
N ASN A 127 -16.17 22.69 -6.54
CA ASN A 127 -14.94 23.38 -6.18
C ASN A 127 -13.80 23.14 -7.20
N GLU A 128 -14.07 22.50 -8.32
CA GLU A 128 -13.07 22.13 -9.34
C GLU A 128 -11.86 21.34 -8.79
N PHE A 129 -12.09 20.61 -7.68
CA PHE A 129 -11.02 19.81 -7.05
C PHE A 129 -10.89 18.44 -7.73
N ASN A 130 -9.72 18.17 -8.28
CA ASN A 130 -9.43 16.96 -9.05
C ASN A 130 -8.38 16.04 -8.37
N GLY A 131 -8.12 16.27 -7.08
CA GLY A 131 -7.16 15.49 -6.29
C GLY A 131 -5.74 16.06 -6.28
N THR A 132 -4.92 15.47 -5.42
CA THR A 132 -3.54 15.88 -5.14
C THR A 132 -2.49 14.95 -5.75
N CYS A 133 -2.90 13.87 -6.41
CA CYS A 133 -1.95 12.93 -7.02
C CYS A 133 -1.16 13.62 -8.15
N PRO A 134 0.18 13.57 -8.13
CA PRO A 134 0.99 14.23 -9.15
C PRO A 134 0.95 13.51 -10.52
N PHE A 135 0.49 12.27 -10.56
CA PHE A 135 0.49 11.43 -11.77
C PHE A 135 -0.88 11.32 -12.42
N HIS A 136 -1.97 11.34 -11.62
CA HIS A 136 -3.33 11.06 -12.09
C HIS A 136 -4.32 12.07 -11.50
N ARG A 137 -5.08 12.72 -12.36
CA ARG A 137 -6.21 13.54 -11.91
C ARG A 137 -7.42 12.64 -11.67
N GLY A 138 -8.07 12.78 -10.53
CA GLY A 138 -9.29 12.03 -10.21
C GLY A 138 -9.07 10.57 -9.81
N CYS A 139 -7.85 10.17 -9.45
CA CYS A 139 -7.63 8.84 -8.85
C CYS A 139 -7.97 8.87 -7.35
N LEU A 140 -8.30 7.70 -6.80
CA LEU A 140 -8.68 7.53 -5.41
C LEU A 140 -7.65 8.12 -4.43
N GLU A 141 -6.36 7.83 -4.61
CA GLU A 141 -5.31 8.38 -3.77
C GLU A 141 -5.32 9.90 -3.75
N GLY A 142 -5.39 10.52 -4.94
CA GLY A 142 -5.43 11.98 -5.06
C GLY A 142 -6.66 12.61 -4.39
N LEU A 143 -7.76 11.87 -4.33
CA LEU A 143 -9.04 12.35 -3.80
C LEU A 143 -9.25 11.99 -2.32
N ALA A 144 -8.63 10.93 -1.80
CA ALA A 144 -8.94 10.37 -0.49
C ALA A 144 -7.72 10.11 0.41
N ALA A 145 -6.49 10.36 -0.01
CA ALA A 145 -5.34 10.31 0.89
C ALA A 145 -5.23 11.56 1.78
N GLY A 146 -4.40 11.50 2.82
CA GLY A 146 -4.20 12.60 3.77
C GLY A 146 -3.94 13.97 3.12
N PRO A 147 -3.08 14.11 2.11
CA PRO A 147 -2.86 15.39 1.41
C PRO A 147 -4.12 16.00 0.81
N SER A 148 -5.11 15.20 0.42
CA SER A 148 -6.38 15.71 -0.12
C SER A 148 -7.24 16.43 0.92
N LEU A 149 -7.14 16.03 2.19
CA LEU A 149 -7.81 16.69 3.30
C LEU A 149 -7.23 18.10 3.51
N GLU A 150 -5.91 18.20 3.55
CA GLU A 150 -5.21 19.47 3.70
C GLU A 150 -5.47 20.40 2.49
N ALA A 151 -5.48 19.86 1.28
CA ALA A 151 -5.77 20.61 0.08
C ALA A 151 -7.20 21.20 0.03
N ARG A 152 -8.19 20.48 0.61
CA ARG A 152 -9.58 20.97 0.70
C ARG A 152 -9.80 21.97 1.81
N THR A 153 -9.13 21.78 2.94
CA THR A 153 -9.44 22.54 4.19
C THR A 153 -8.39 23.57 4.55
N GLY A 154 -7.17 23.48 4.01
CA GLY A 154 -6.02 24.23 4.47
C GLY A 154 -5.48 23.77 5.83
N ILE A 155 -6.02 22.66 6.39
CA ILE A 155 -5.70 22.15 7.71
C ILE A 155 -5.17 20.72 7.58
N ARG A 156 -4.09 20.40 8.28
CA ARG A 156 -3.56 19.04 8.32
C ARG A 156 -4.58 18.07 8.92
N GLY A 157 -4.69 16.88 8.35
CA GLY A 157 -5.72 15.89 8.71
C GLY A 157 -5.84 15.61 10.21
N GLU A 158 -4.71 15.55 10.93
CA GLU A 158 -4.69 15.32 12.38
C GLU A 158 -5.25 16.49 13.22
N LEU A 159 -5.44 17.65 12.61
CA LEU A 159 -5.96 18.85 13.27
C LEU A 159 -7.42 19.17 12.86
N ILE A 160 -8.00 18.39 11.95
CA ILE A 160 -9.38 18.57 11.50
C ILE A 160 -10.32 18.06 12.58
N GLU A 161 -11.31 18.88 12.95
CA GLU A 161 -12.34 18.49 13.90
C GLU A 161 -13.13 17.25 13.42
N GLN A 162 -13.49 16.36 14.35
CA GLN A 162 -14.17 15.08 14.03
C GLN A 162 -15.55 15.25 13.38
N ASN A 163 -16.22 16.38 13.58
CA ASN A 163 -17.53 16.71 13.01
C ASN A 163 -17.44 17.54 11.71
N SER A 164 -16.25 17.66 11.12
CA SER A 164 -16.08 18.39 9.86
C SER A 164 -16.69 17.64 8.68
N GLU A 165 -17.43 18.36 7.83
CA GLU A 165 -18.06 17.80 6.62
C GLU A 165 -17.05 17.17 5.62
N VAL A 166 -15.78 17.54 5.72
CA VAL A 166 -14.73 16.94 4.87
C VAL A 166 -14.60 15.43 5.08
N TRP A 167 -14.97 14.94 6.26
CA TRP A 167 -14.96 13.51 6.54
C TRP A 167 -16.04 12.74 5.77
N ASP A 168 -17.17 13.37 5.45
CA ASP A 168 -18.20 12.77 4.62
C ASP A 168 -17.71 12.61 3.17
N VAL A 169 -16.98 13.62 2.67
CA VAL A 169 -16.32 13.54 1.35
C VAL A 169 -15.28 12.43 1.33
N GLN A 170 -14.49 12.33 2.39
CA GLN A 170 -13.49 11.26 2.53
C GLN A 170 -14.15 9.88 2.55
N ALA A 171 -15.19 9.72 3.37
CA ALA A 171 -15.95 8.48 3.49
C ALA A 171 -16.60 8.08 2.15
N TYR A 172 -17.14 9.03 1.39
CA TYR A 172 -17.69 8.76 0.06
C TYR A 172 -16.68 8.03 -0.82
N TYR A 173 -15.47 8.55 -0.96
CA TYR A 173 -14.44 7.95 -1.81
C TYR A 173 -13.99 6.58 -1.30
N ILE A 174 -13.83 6.41 0.01
CA ILE A 174 -13.44 5.13 0.60
C ILE A 174 -14.54 4.10 0.40
N CYS A 175 -15.82 4.49 0.54
CA CYS A 175 -16.94 3.60 0.33
C CYS A 175 -17.06 3.10 -1.12
N LEU A 176 -16.61 3.87 -2.11
CA LEU A 176 -16.62 3.43 -3.51
C LEU A 176 -15.76 2.17 -3.74
N LEU A 177 -14.72 1.97 -2.94
CA LEU A 177 -13.90 0.75 -2.99
C LEU A 177 -14.68 -0.51 -2.62
N TYR A 178 -15.66 -0.35 -1.73
CA TYR A 178 -16.47 -1.44 -1.20
C TYR A 178 -17.80 -1.61 -1.94
N THR A 179 -18.38 -0.50 -2.40
CA THR A 179 -19.74 -0.45 -2.97
C THR A 179 -19.75 -0.31 -4.49
N SER A 180 -18.59 -0.31 -5.15
CA SER A 180 -18.55 -0.27 -6.62
C SER A 180 -19.30 -1.45 -7.19
N PRO A 181 -20.29 -1.23 -8.09
CA PRO A 181 -21.08 -2.30 -8.65
C PRO A 181 -20.17 -3.30 -9.38
N SER A 182 -20.38 -4.57 -9.10
CA SER A 182 -19.72 -5.64 -9.82
C SER A 182 -20.17 -5.60 -11.30
N PRO A 183 -19.28 -5.90 -12.26
CA PRO A 183 -19.70 -6.09 -13.66
C PRO A 183 -20.75 -7.19 -13.86
N ARG A 184 -21.13 -7.90 -12.78
CA ARG A 184 -22.14 -8.97 -12.77
C ARG A 184 -23.50 -8.50 -12.27
N ASP A 185 -23.61 -7.28 -11.75
CA ASP A 185 -24.84 -6.65 -11.30
C ASP A 185 -25.38 -5.75 -12.43
#